data_6e1c3c197fdfcbe687957502a845c726
#
_entry.id   6e1c3c197fdfcbe687957502a845c726
#
_cell.length_a   1.000
_cell.length_b   1.000
_cell.length_c   1.000
_cell.angle_alpha   90.00
_cell.angle_beta   90.00
_cell.angle_gamma   90.00
#
_symmetry.space_group_name_H-M   'P 1'
#
loop_
_entity.id
_entity.type
_entity.pdbx_description
1 polymer ?
#
loop_
_entity_poly.entity_id
_entity_poly.type
_entity_poly.pdbx_seq_one_letter_code
_entity_poly.pdbx_strand_id
1 'polypeptide(L)'
;MVDKCIVLEDDDVPSVSFFTFCKEMLDKYEQDPRITMIAGFNNEEITPGVPYDYFFASTFSIWGWASWKRVIDQWDEHYTFLEDKFNMQQLEQLVKERKFRKDFIYMCHRHKENNKAYYETIFHASMLFNSGLAIVPTRNMINNLGATADSTHFAGSVHTLPKGYRRIFTMKRYEVEFPLKH
;
A
#
# COMPACT_ATOMS: atom_id res chain seq x y z
N MET A 1 -3.87 -20.90 10.34
CA MET A 1 -4.01 -19.81 9.36
C MET A 1 -4.77 -18.71 10.04
N VAL A 2 -4.36 -17.45 9.91
CA VAL A 2 -5.03 -16.30 10.56
C VAL A 2 -6.01 -15.64 9.58
N ASP A 3 -7.08 -15.03 10.09
CA ASP A 3 -8.11 -14.39 9.26
C ASP A 3 -7.78 -12.94 8.91
N LYS A 4 -6.92 -12.30 9.70
CA LYS A 4 -6.44 -10.93 9.51
C LYS A 4 -5.02 -10.78 10.07
N CYS A 5 -4.22 -9.88 9.47
CA CYS A 5 -2.83 -9.65 9.89
C CYS A 5 -2.41 -8.20 9.70
N ILE A 6 -1.36 -7.83 10.41
CA ILE A 6 -0.58 -6.62 10.19
C ILE A 6 0.77 -7.06 9.63
N VAL A 7 1.25 -6.37 8.60
CA VAL A 7 2.51 -6.66 7.91
C VAL A 7 3.42 -5.44 8.01
N LEU A 8 4.66 -5.68 8.42
CA LEU A 8 5.75 -4.70 8.45
C LEU A 8 6.94 -5.29 7.72
N GLU A 9 7.64 -4.46 6.96
CA GLU A 9 8.96 -4.80 6.43
C GLU A 9 10.03 -4.60 7.54
N ASP A 10 11.21 -5.16 7.36
CA ASP A 10 12.29 -5.13 8.37
C ASP A 10 12.87 -3.73 8.58
N ASP A 11 12.63 -2.82 7.65
CA ASP A 11 13.01 -1.42 7.69
C ASP A 11 11.85 -0.45 8.04
N ASP A 12 10.65 -0.97 8.29
CA ASP A 12 9.50 -0.19 8.73
C ASP A 12 9.56 0.09 10.25
N VAL A 13 9.41 1.36 10.61
CA VAL A 13 9.33 1.80 12.01
C VAL A 13 7.97 2.45 12.28
N PRO A 14 7.00 1.69 12.82
CA PRO A 14 5.67 2.19 13.11
C PRO A 14 5.63 3.11 14.34
N SER A 15 4.64 3.99 14.41
CA SER A 15 4.19 4.61 15.67
C SER A 15 3.53 3.55 16.56
N VAL A 16 3.49 3.78 17.86
CA VAL A 16 2.87 2.82 18.80
C VAL A 16 1.37 2.69 18.52
N SER A 17 0.70 3.80 18.21
CA SER A 17 -0.72 3.83 17.91
C SER A 17 -1.11 3.11 16.59
N PHE A 18 -0.15 2.83 15.71
CA PHE A 18 -0.39 2.11 14.46
C PHE A 18 -1.07 0.75 14.68
N PHE A 19 -0.63 0.00 15.68
CA PHE A 19 -1.20 -1.33 15.96
C PHE A 19 -2.66 -1.25 16.44
N THR A 20 -2.96 -0.28 17.30
CA THR A 20 -4.33 -0.04 17.76
C THR A 20 -5.21 0.47 16.62
N PHE A 21 -4.69 1.37 15.78
CA PHE A 21 -5.36 1.85 14.58
C PHE A 21 -5.70 0.69 13.63
N CYS A 22 -4.72 -0.14 13.30
CA CYS A 22 -4.96 -1.32 12.44
C CYS A 22 -6.00 -2.25 13.04
N LYS A 23 -5.91 -2.55 14.36
CA LYS A 23 -6.88 -3.42 15.03
C LYS A 23 -8.29 -2.87 14.92
N GLU A 24 -8.49 -1.59 15.24
CA GLU A 24 -9.81 -0.93 15.19
C GLU A 24 -10.38 -0.93 13.77
N MET A 25 -9.56 -0.63 12.77
CA MET A 25 -9.99 -0.62 11.37
C MET A 25 -10.27 -2.04 10.85
N LEU A 26 -9.45 -3.03 11.22
CA LEU A 26 -9.68 -4.43 10.88
C LEU A 26 -11.00 -4.96 11.45
N ASP A 27 -11.34 -4.59 12.68
CA ASP A 27 -12.60 -5.00 13.33
C ASP A 27 -13.79 -4.25 12.71
N LYS A 28 -13.67 -2.94 12.49
CA LYS A 28 -14.75 -2.11 11.97
C LYS A 28 -15.16 -2.45 10.54
N TYR A 29 -14.19 -2.74 9.67
CA TYR A 29 -14.42 -2.96 8.23
C TYR A 29 -14.31 -4.44 7.82
N GLU A 30 -14.35 -5.36 8.76
CA GLU A 30 -14.22 -6.79 8.50
C GLU A 30 -15.20 -7.31 7.44
N GLN A 31 -16.44 -6.84 7.50
CA GLN A 31 -17.52 -7.27 6.60
C GLN A 31 -17.74 -6.35 5.40
N ASP A 32 -16.94 -5.30 5.24
CA ASP A 32 -17.06 -4.40 4.08
C ASP A 32 -16.14 -4.87 2.94
N PRO A 33 -16.70 -5.46 1.86
CA PRO A 33 -15.90 -6.01 0.76
C PRO A 33 -15.17 -4.93 -0.05
N ARG A 34 -15.57 -3.67 0.07
CA ARG A 34 -14.93 -2.56 -0.62
C ARG A 34 -13.56 -2.21 -0.03
N ILE A 35 -13.38 -2.49 1.26
CA ILE A 35 -12.15 -2.17 1.96
C ILE A 35 -11.21 -3.38 1.88
N THR A 36 -10.05 -3.15 1.30
CA THR A 36 -9.07 -4.21 1.02
C THR A 36 -7.79 -4.04 1.82
N MET A 37 -7.44 -2.81 2.24
CA MET A 37 -6.21 -2.53 2.95
C MET A 37 -6.40 -1.46 4.01
N ILE A 38 -5.64 -1.56 5.07
CA ILE A 38 -5.38 -0.50 6.04
C ILE A 38 -3.91 -0.15 5.90
N ALA A 39 -3.60 1.05 5.40
CA ALA A 39 -2.25 1.53 5.25
C ALA A 39 -1.80 2.29 6.51
N GLY A 40 -0.54 2.16 6.87
CA GLY A 40 0.07 2.98 7.92
C GLY A 40 0.79 4.21 7.35
N PHE A 41 1.24 4.13 6.10
CA PHE A 41 1.99 5.19 5.45
C PHE A 41 1.07 6.15 4.70
N ASN A 42 1.26 7.46 4.93
CA ASN A 42 0.60 8.53 4.19
C ASN A 42 1.63 9.32 3.38
N ASN A 43 1.54 9.26 2.05
CA ASN A 43 2.45 9.93 1.11
C ASN A 43 2.49 11.46 1.26
N GLU A 44 1.47 12.08 1.85
CA GLU A 44 1.43 13.52 2.12
C GLU A 44 2.03 13.89 3.48
N GLU A 45 2.41 12.91 4.30
CA GLU A 45 2.80 13.05 5.71
C GLU A 45 1.62 13.50 6.60
N ILE A 46 0.97 14.58 6.23
CA ILE A 46 -0.30 15.07 6.81
C ILE A 46 -1.21 15.49 5.68
N THR A 47 -2.38 14.88 5.57
CA THR A 47 -3.39 15.26 4.59
C THR A 47 -4.23 16.41 5.13
N PRO A 48 -4.11 17.62 4.57
CA PRO A 48 -4.85 18.77 5.08
C PRO A 48 -6.34 18.69 4.72
N GLY A 49 -7.18 19.33 5.53
CA GLY A 49 -8.61 19.53 5.21
C GLY A 49 -9.49 18.30 5.45
N VAL A 50 -8.95 17.18 5.90
CA VAL A 50 -9.73 16.02 6.34
C VAL A 50 -9.98 16.14 7.83
N PRO A 51 -11.26 16.23 8.28
CA PRO A 51 -11.60 16.41 9.70
C PRO A 51 -11.56 15.09 10.50
N TYR A 52 -11.26 13.97 9.84
CA TYR A 52 -11.23 12.62 10.39
C TYR A 52 -9.80 12.11 10.52
N ASP A 53 -9.59 11.05 11.29
CA ASP A 53 -8.26 10.48 11.50
C ASP A 53 -7.80 9.59 10.33
N TYR A 54 -8.70 9.28 9.39
CA TYR A 54 -8.40 8.53 8.17
C TYR A 54 -9.33 8.92 7.02
N PHE A 55 -8.98 8.49 5.82
CA PHE A 55 -9.79 8.63 4.60
C PHE A 55 -9.65 7.38 3.71
N PHE A 56 -10.52 7.27 2.71
CA PHE A 56 -10.48 6.18 1.73
C PHE A 56 -9.75 6.62 0.47
N ALA A 57 -8.89 5.75 -0.06
CA ALA A 57 -8.12 6.00 -1.27
C ALA A 57 -8.08 4.77 -2.18
N SER A 58 -7.96 4.99 -3.48
CA SER A 58 -7.71 3.94 -4.47
C SER A 58 -6.22 3.65 -4.68
N THR A 59 -5.37 4.33 -3.93
CA THR A 59 -3.92 4.17 -3.91
C THR A 59 -3.44 3.91 -2.50
N PHE A 60 -2.29 3.26 -2.35
CA PHE A 60 -1.72 2.88 -1.07
C PHE A 60 -0.19 2.87 -1.12
N SER A 61 0.42 2.70 0.04
CA SER A 61 1.81 2.30 0.20
C SER A 61 1.86 0.97 0.94
N ILE A 62 2.89 0.18 0.64
CA ILE A 62 3.14 -1.13 1.27
C ILE A 62 3.90 -1.01 2.60
N TRP A 63 4.36 0.16 2.96
CA TRP A 63 5.10 0.38 4.21
C TRP A 63 4.15 0.37 5.39
N GLY A 64 4.15 -0.75 6.12
CA GLY A 64 3.25 -0.98 7.23
C GLY A 64 1.77 -0.99 6.83
N TRP A 65 1.19 -2.17 6.73
CA TRP A 65 -0.20 -2.32 6.33
C TRP A 65 -0.89 -3.46 7.06
N ALA A 66 -2.22 -3.49 6.98
CA ALA A 66 -3.02 -4.60 7.48
C ALA A 66 -4.10 -4.98 6.47
N SER A 67 -4.51 -6.25 6.50
CA SER A 67 -5.57 -6.77 5.62
C SER A 67 -6.17 -8.06 6.18
N TRP A 68 -7.10 -8.62 5.43
CA TRP A 68 -7.85 -9.83 5.76
C TRP A 68 -7.54 -10.96 4.78
N LYS A 69 -7.67 -12.18 5.27
CA LYS A 69 -7.54 -13.39 4.44
C LYS A 69 -8.41 -13.33 3.19
N ARG A 70 -9.67 -12.84 3.32
CA ARG A 70 -10.61 -12.70 2.19
C ARG A 70 -10.06 -11.88 1.01
N VAL A 71 -9.12 -10.96 1.28
CA VAL A 71 -8.46 -10.13 0.25
C VAL A 71 -7.29 -10.89 -0.35
N ILE A 72 -6.47 -11.51 0.49
CA ILE A 72 -5.27 -12.26 0.06
C ILE A 72 -5.68 -13.47 -0.80
N ASP A 73 -6.78 -14.13 -0.47
CA ASP A 73 -7.30 -15.27 -1.25
C ASP A 73 -7.71 -14.91 -2.70
N GLN A 74 -7.83 -13.62 -3.01
CA GLN A 74 -8.15 -13.11 -4.36
C GLN A 74 -6.90 -12.70 -5.17
N TRP A 75 -5.72 -12.89 -4.63
CA TRP A 75 -4.49 -12.49 -5.29
C TRP A 75 -4.16 -13.39 -6.47
N ASP A 76 -3.76 -12.76 -7.57
CA ASP A 76 -3.23 -13.44 -8.75
C ASP A 76 -1.68 -13.43 -8.69
N GLU A 77 -1.11 -14.38 -7.96
CA GLU A 77 0.34 -14.51 -7.77
C GLU A 77 1.10 -14.85 -9.06
N HIS A 78 0.38 -15.27 -10.10
CA HIS A 78 0.95 -15.65 -11.40
C HIS A 78 0.75 -14.58 -12.48
N TYR A 79 0.16 -13.44 -12.12
CA TYR A 79 -0.12 -12.35 -13.08
C TYR A 79 -0.87 -12.85 -14.32
N THR A 80 -1.86 -13.73 -14.15
CA THR A 80 -2.62 -14.35 -15.24
C THR A 80 -3.42 -13.31 -16.02
N PHE A 81 -3.81 -12.21 -15.35
CA PHE A 81 -4.53 -11.10 -15.97
C PHE A 81 -3.78 -10.47 -17.17
N LEU A 82 -2.44 -10.57 -17.23
CA LEU A 82 -1.63 -10.03 -18.34
C LEU A 82 -1.89 -10.74 -19.68
N GLU A 83 -2.38 -11.98 -19.64
CA GLU A 83 -2.68 -12.79 -20.81
C GLU A 83 -4.16 -12.67 -21.22
N ASP A 84 -4.98 -12.07 -20.38
CA ASP A 84 -6.42 -11.89 -20.61
C ASP A 84 -6.70 -10.54 -21.27
N LYS A 85 -7.21 -10.56 -22.50
CA LYS A 85 -7.52 -9.35 -23.28
C LYS A 85 -8.57 -8.47 -22.60
N PHE A 86 -9.56 -9.08 -21.94
CA PHE A 86 -10.61 -8.35 -21.24
C PHE A 86 -10.02 -7.60 -20.04
N ASN A 87 -9.22 -8.27 -19.22
CA ASN A 87 -8.57 -7.65 -18.08
C ASN A 87 -7.63 -6.51 -18.51
N MET A 88 -6.87 -6.68 -19.58
CA MET A 88 -6.03 -5.62 -20.13
C MET A 88 -6.83 -4.41 -20.62
N GLN A 89 -7.98 -4.63 -21.24
CA GLN A 89 -8.90 -3.55 -21.62
C GLN A 89 -9.52 -2.86 -20.38
N GLN A 90 -9.89 -3.63 -19.35
CA GLN A 90 -10.37 -3.08 -18.08
C GLN A 90 -9.31 -2.19 -17.44
N LEU A 91 -8.06 -2.62 -17.40
CA LEU A 91 -6.95 -1.84 -16.84
C LEU A 91 -6.79 -0.48 -17.55
N GLU A 92 -7.01 -0.43 -18.88
CA GLU A 92 -6.99 0.82 -19.64
C GLU A 92 -8.15 1.78 -19.26
N GLN A 93 -9.26 1.24 -18.83
CA GLN A 93 -10.39 2.03 -18.37
C GLN A 93 -10.24 2.48 -16.92
N LEU A 94 -9.68 1.64 -16.07
CA LEU A 94 -9.48 1.91 -14.65
C LEU A 94 -8.33 2.90 -14.40
N VAL A 95 -7.21 2.74 -15.11
CA VAL A 95 -6.00 3.56 -14.95
C VAL A 95 -5.84 4.51 -16.13
N LYS A 96 -6.36 5.72 -16.00
CA LYS A 96 -6.32 6.75 -17.06
C LYS A 96 -4.93 7.35 -17.26
N GLU A 97 -4.13 7.45 -16.20
CA GLU A 97 -2.76 7.95 -16.30
C GLU A 97 -1.88 6.95 -17.06
N ARG A 98 -1.53 7.33 -18.31
CA ARG A 98 -0.88 6.44 -19.27
C ARG A 98 0.52 6.01 -18.84
N LYS A 99 1.26 6.89 -18.19
CA LYS A 99 2.64 6.57 -17.77
C LYS A 99 2.60 5.54 -16.64
N PHE A 100 1.82 5.83 -15.60
CA PHE A 100 1.65 4.91 -14.47
C PHE A 100 1.18 3.52 -14.95
N ARG A 101 0.16 3.48 -15.83
CA ARG A 101 -0.34 2.22 -16.39
C ARG A 101 0.76 1.42 -17.11
N LYS A 102 1.59 2.09 -17.94
CA LYS A 102 2.68 1.43 -18.65
C LYS A 102 3.75 0.90 -17.70
N ASP A 103 4.12 1.70 -16.72
CA ASP A 103 5.14 1.33 -15.73
C ASP A 103 4.65 0.16 -14.89
N PHE A 104 3.38 0.18 -14.47
CA PHE A 104 2.75 -0.92 -13.72
C PHE A 104 2.71 -2.24 -14.53
N ILE A 105 2.23 -2.19 -15.77
CA ILE A 105 2.19 -3.37 -16.65
C ILE A 105 3.60 -3.91 -16.89
N TYR A 106 4.55 -3.03 -17.12
CA TYR A 106 5.96 -3.41 -17.31
C TYR A 106 6.51 -4.13 -16.06
N MET A 107 6.28 -3.61 -14.88
CA MET A 107 6.69 -4.26 -13.63
C MET A 107 6.04 -5.65 -13.48
N CYS A 108 4.74 -5.78 -13.72
CA CYS A 108 4.04 -7.06 -13.63
C CYS A 108 4.63 -8.10 -14.61
N HIS A 109 4.94 -7.72 -15.85
CA HIS A 109 5.64 -8.60 -16.79
C HIS A 109 7.01 -9.03 -16.26
N ARG A 110 7.80 -8.09 -15.76
CA ARG A 110 9.12 -8.38 -15.17
C ARG A 110 9.04 -9.34 -13.99
N HIS A 111 8.06 -9.19 -13.12
CA HIS A 111 7.84 -10.07 -11.98
C HIS A 111 7.45 -11.48 -12.44
N LYS A 112 6.53 -11.58 -13.40
CA LYS A 112 6.12 -12.85 -14.03
C LYS A 112 7.29 -13.57 -14.67
N GLU A 113 8.06 -12.89 -15.52
CA GLU A 113 9.23 -13.45 -16.23
C GLU A 113 10.31 -13.96 -15.27
N ASN A 114 10.49 -13.28 -14.12
CA ASN A 114 11.45 -13.68 -13.10
C ASN A 114 10.88 -14.69 -12.09
N ASN A 115 9.64 -15.15 -12.28
CA ASN A 115 8.92 -16.04 -11.38
C ASN A 115 8.91 -15.51 -9.94
N LYS A 116 8.65 -14.22 -9.77
CA LYS A 116 8.60 -13.53 -8.48
C LYS A 116 7.21 -12.96 -8.22
N ALA A 117 6.62 -13.37 -7.11
CA ALA A 117 5.36 -12.86 -6.61
C ALA A 117 5.60 -11.70 -5.63
N TYR A 118 5.75 -10.49 -6.16
CA TYR A 118 5.87 -9.30 -5.32
C TYR A 118 4.48 -8.82 -4.92
N TYR A 119 4.21 -8.82 -3.62
CA TYR A 119 2.88 -8.51 -3.09
C TYR A 119 2.41 -7.09 -3.41
N GLU A 120 3.30 -6.10 -3.58
CA GLU A 120 2.93 -4.74 -3.95
C GLU A 120 2.21 -4.66 -5.32
N THR A 121 2.70 -5.34 -6.35
CA THR A 121 2.06 -5.35 -7.67
C THR A 121 0.83 -6.26 -7.72
N ILE A 122 0.86 -7.39 -7.02
CA ILE A 122 -0.27 -8.31 -6.89
C ILE A 122 -1.44 -7.62 -6.17
N PHE A 123 -1.14 -6.97 -5.05
CA PHE A 123 -2.16 -6.23 -4.29
C PHE A 123 -2.75 -5.10 -5.11
N HIS A 124 -1.90 -4.36 -5.82
CA HIS A 124 -2.35 -3.25 -6.67
C HIS A 124 -3.28 -3.74 -7.79
N ALA A 125 -2.92 -4.84 -8.47
CA ALA A 125 -3.77 -5.48 -9.48
C ALA A 125 -5.12 -5.90 -8.87
N SER A 126 -5.10 -6.58 -7.72
CA SER A 126 -6.31 -7.01 -7.01
C SER A 126 -7.21 -5.83 -6.64
N MET A 127 -6.65 -4.74 -6.11
CA MET A 127 -7.41 -3.53 -5.81
C MET A 127 -8.06 -2.92 -7.05
N LEU A 128 -7.32 -2.80 -8.15
CA LEU A 128 -7.82 -2.21 -9.38
C LEU A 128 -9.01 -3.02 -9.94
N PHE A 129 -8.85 -4.33 -10.09
CA PHE A 129 -9.88 -5.17 -10.69
C PHE A 129 -11.11 -5.36 -9.81
N ASN A 130 -10.97 -5.29 -8.48
CA ASN A 130 -12.06 -5.43 -7.53
C ASN A 130 -12.62 -4.08 -7.04
N SER A 131 -12.17 -2.95 -7.61
CA SER A 131 -12.57 -1.60 -7.16
C SER A 131 -12.35 -1.40 -5.65
N GLY A 132 -11.27 -1.98 -5.13
CA GLY A 132 -10.94 -1.95 -3.71
C GLY A 132 -10.45 -0.57 -3.26
N LEU A 133 -10.65 -0.27 -1.97
CA LEU A 133 -10.19 0.94 -1.32
C LEU A 133 -9.25 0.60 -0.17
N ALA A 134 -8.25 1.45 0.01
CA ALA A 134 -7.42 1.48 1.19
C ALA A 134 -7.94 2.51 2.20
N ILE A 135 -7.84 2.20 3.48
CA ILE A 135 -7.91 3.18 4.57
C ILE A 135 -6.52 3.75 4.76
N VAL A 136 -6.39 5.07 4.66
CA VAL A 136 -5.12 5.79 4.84
C VAL A 136 -5.26 6.75 6.02
N PRO A 137 -4.37 6.73 7.03
CA PRO A 137 -4.42 7.65 8.14
C PRO A 137 -4.14 9.08 7.65
N THR A 138 -4.83 10.10 8.20
CA THR A 138 -4.58 11.51 7.85
C THR A 138 -3.21 11.99 8.25
N ARG A 139 -2.57 11.31 9.21
CA ARG A 139 -1.20 11.56 9.64
C ARG A 139 -0.37 10.29 9.44
N ASN A 140 0.78 10.42 8.82
CA ASN A 140 1.69 9.29 8.60
C ASN A 140 2.06 8.59 9.91
N MET A 141 1.96 7.26 9.92
CA MET A 141 2.25 6.44 11.10
C MET A 141 3.50 5.56 10.94
N ILE A 142 4.13 5.57 9.77
CA ILE A 142 5.28 4.71 9.44
C ILE A 142 6.46 5.56 8.96
N ASN A 143 7.66 5.27 9.48
CA ASN A 143 8.91 5.66 8.83
C ASN A 143 9.52 4.41 8.19
N ASN A 144 10.14 4.56 7.02
CA ASN A 144 10.95 3.52 6.41
C ASN A 144 12.43 3.93 6.46
N LEU A 145 13.28 3.06 6.99
CA LEU A 145 14.72 3.26 7.14
C LEU A 145 15.53 2.63 5.99
N GLY A 146 14.89 2.04 4.99
CA GLY A 146 15.50 1.25 3.93
C GLY A 146 16.36 2.01 2.91
N ALA A 147 16.48 3.34 3.02
CA ALA A 147 17.38 4.10 2.16
C ALA A 147 18.82 4.11 2.72
N THR A 148 19.40 2.92 2.88
CA THR A 148 20.78 2.71 3.36
C THR A 148 21.65 2.04 2.30
N ALA A 149 22.97 1.98 2.53
CA ALA A 149 23.91 1.32 1.62
C ALA A 149 23.64 -0.18 1.44
N ASP A 150 22.98 -0.82 2.41
CA ASP A 150 22.67 -2.25 2.46
C ASP A 150 21.25 -2.58 1.99
N SER A 151 20.50 -1.57 1.50
CA SER A 151 19.13 -1.74 1.03
C SER A 151 19.05 -2.62 -0.23
N THR A 152 18.10 -3.54 -0.27
CA THR A 152 17.87 -4.46 -1.40
C THR A 152 17.49 -3.72 -2.69
N HIS A 153 16.76 -2.61 -2.57
CA HIS A 153 16.25 -1.83 -3.70
C HIS A 153 17.02 -0.54 -3.96
N PHE A 154 17.83 -0.11 -3.00
CA PHE A 154 18.56 1.14 -3.11
C PHE A 154 19.90 1.09 -2.37
N ALA A 155 20.97 0.78 -3.10
CA ALA A 155 22.34 0.83 -2.58
C ALA A 155 22.87 2.29 -2.63
N GLY A 156 22.65 3.06 -1.57
CA GLY A 156 23.15 4.44 -1.50
C GLY A 156 22.65 5.20 -0.26
N SER A 157 23.01 6.46 -0.17
CA SER A 157 22.51 7.37 0.85
C SER A 157 21.22 8.05 0.42
N VAL A 158 20.30 8.34 1.36
CA VAL A 158 19.11 9.18 1.13
C VAL A 158 19.45 10.45 0.35
N HIS A 159 20.64 11.00 0.55
CA HIS A 159 21.08 12.22 -0.13
C HIS A 159 21.33 12.06 -1.65
N THR A 160 21.53 10.84 -2.13
CA THR A 160 21.75 10.53 -3.56
C THR A 160 20.45 10.31 -4.31
N LEU A 161 19.31 10.13 -3.59
CA LEU A 161 17.99 9.99 -4.18
C LEU A 161 17.49 11.30 -4.83
N PRO A 162 16.71 11.21 -5.92
CA PRO A 162 15.95 12.35 -6.42
C PRO A 162 15.10 12.98 -5.31
N LYS A 163 14.91 14.30 -5.33
CA LYS A 163 14.22 15.03 -4.25
C LYS A 163 12.86 14.46 -3.86
N GLY A 164 12.06 14.03 -4.83
CA GLY A 164 10.74 13.45 -4.59
C GLY A 164 10.79 12.14 -3.80
N TYR A 165 11.75 11.28 -4.13
CA TYR A 165 11.97 10.02 -3.39
C TYR A 165 12.59 10.25 -2.01
N ARG A 166 13.52 11.22 -1.90
CA ARG A 166 14.15 11.58 -0.62
C ARG A 166 13.11 11.98 0.42
N ARG A 167 12.07 12.71 0.02
CA ARG A 167 11.04 13.19 0.91
C ARG A 167 10.38 12.06 1.69
N ILE A 168 10.00 10.95 1.04
CA ILE A 168 9.28 9.85 1.68
C ILE A 168 10.09 9.15 2.79
N PHE A 169 11.42 9.11 2.69
CA PHE A 169 12.30 8.57 3.72
C PHE A 169 12.61 9.56 4.87
N THR A 170 12.18 10.80 4.74
CA THR A 170 12.42 11.87 5.76
C THR A 170 11.13 12.33 6.43
N MET A 171 9.99 11.75 6.08
CA MET A 171 8.70 12.06 6.69
C MET A 171 8.68 11.69 8.15
N LYS A 172 7.94 12.45 8.94
CA LYS A 172 7.69 12.13 10.35
C LYS A 172 6.58 11.09 10.45
N ARG A 173 6.64 10.28 11.52
CA ARG A 173 5.52 9.47 11.98
C ARG A 173 4.86 10.15 13.17
N TYR A 174 3.56 9.94 13.28
CA TYR A 174 2.72 10.58 14.28
C TYR A 174 1.97 9.51 15.07
N GLU A 175 1.73 9.78 16.33
CA GLU A 175 0.75 9.05 17.11
C GLU A 175 -0.66 9.56 16.78
N VAL A 176 -1.63 8.67 16.81
CA VAL A 176 -3.05 8.98 16.68
C VAL A 176 -3.69 8.80 18.05
N GLU A 177 -4.57 9.73 18.42
CA GLU A 177 -5.32 9.68 19.67
C GLU A 177 -6.59 8.86 19.52
N PHE A 178 -7.00 8.18 20.60
CA PHE A 178 -8.21 7.38 20.63
C PHE A 178 -9.23 7.97 21.60
N PRO A 179 -10.55 7.88 21.31
CA PRO A 179 -11.16 7.20 20.16
C PRO A 179 -10.91 7.95 18.84
N LEU A 180 -10.83 7.19 17.74
CA LEU A 180 -10.68 7.78 16.41
C LEU A 180 -11.90 8.63 16.03
N LYS A 181 -11.65 9.70 15.30
CA LYS A 181 -12.69 10.48 14.62
C LYS A 181 -13.03 9.83 13.28
N HIS A 182 -14.29 9.44 13.14
CA HIS A 182 -14.84 8.75 11.98
C HIS A 182 -15.71 9.65 11.11
#